data_81ec72a2afe1022a397727acf06a2396
#
_entry.id   81ec72a2afe1022a397727acf06a2396
#
_cell.length_a   1.000
_cell.length_b   1.000
_cell.length_c   1.000
_cell.angle_alpha   90.00
_cell.angle_beta   90.00
_cell.angle_gamma   90.00
#
_symmetry.space_group_name_H-M   'P 1'
#
loop_
_entity.id
_entity.type
_entity.pdbx_description
1 polymer ?
#
loop_
_entity_poly.entity_id
_entity_poly.type
_entity_poly.pdbx_seq_one_letter_code
_entity_poly.pdbx_strand_id
1 'polypeptide(L)' 'MNRTKFTDWGLAVKTELLHRSKTQKWLEEEVTNRTGLYLDDGYIYKILTGQRNAPKIVAAINEILGIKIKAQH' A
#
# COMPACT_ATOMS: atom_id res chain seq x y z
N MET A 1 -11.07 8.81 21.16
CA MET A 1 -10.97 7.79 20.26
C MET A 1 -9.75 7.81 19.43
N ASN A 2 -9.03 6.80 19.50
CA ASN A 2 -7.86 6.73 18.77
C ASN A 2 -8.04 5.99 17.55
N ARG A 3 -7.55 6.50 16.48
CA ARG A 3 -7.67 5.84 15.28
C ARG A 3 -6.47 6.13 14.45
N THR A 4 -5.87 5.12 13.91
CA THR A 4 -4.71 5.30 13.06
C THR A 4 -5.18 5.84 11.73
N LYS A 5 -4.56 6.92 11.29
CA LYS A 5 -4.93 7.54 10.05
C LYS A 5 -4.01 7.05 8.94
N PHE A 6 -4.57 6.94 7.73
CA PHE A 6 -3.74 6.69 6.56
C PHE A 6 -2.85 7.89 6.29
N THR A 7 -1.64 7.65 5.86
CA THR A 7 -0.77 8.72 5.38
C THR A 7 -1.31 9.22 4.04
N ASP A 8 -0.81 10.35 3.56
CA ASP A 8 -1.21 10.83 2.23
C ASP A 8 -0.94 9.78 1.18
N TRP A 9 0.19 9.09 1.28
CA TRP A 9 0.51 8.01 0.36
C TRP A 9 -0.50 6.86 0.50
N GLY A 10 -0.84 6.50 1.74
CA GLY A 10 -1.80 5.43 1.98
C GLY A 10 -3.16 5.75 1.40
N LEU A 11 -3.60 7.01 1.54
CA LEU A 11 -4.85 7.43 0.93
C LEU A 11 -4.79 7.37 -0.59
N ALA A 12 -3.65 7.76 -1.18
CA ALA A 12 -3.50 7.68 -2.62
C ALA A 12 -3.62 6.24 -3.10
N VAL A 13 -3.05 5.29 -2.34
CA VAL A 13 -3.16 3.87 -2.67
C VAL A 13 -4.63 3.44 -2.65
N LYS A 14 -5.34 3.77 -1.57
CA LYS A 14 -6.75 3.37 -1.46
C LYS A 14 -7.59 3.99 -2.57
N THR A 15 -7.35 5.26 -2.86
CA THR A 15 -8.09 5.96 -3.90
C THR A 15 -7.85 5.34 -5.27
N GLU A 16 -6.60 5.00 -5.55
CA GLU A 16 -6.27 4.41 -6.83
C GLU A 16 -6.90 3.02 -7.00
N LEU A 17 -6.94 2.25 -5.91
CA LEU A 17 -7.61 0.95 -5.96
C LEU A 17 -9.08 1.11 -6.30
N LEU A 18 -9.73 2.11 -5.69
CA LEU A 18 -11.14 2.39 -5.99
C LEU A 18 -11.33 2.78 -7.44
N HIS A 19 -10.47 3.66 -7.96
CA HIS A 19 -10.55 4.08 -9.36
C HIS A 19 -10.44 2.90 -10.31
N ARG A 20 -9.62 1.92 -9.98
CA ARG A 20 -9.39 0.76 -10.84
C ARG A 20 -10.35 -0.38 -10.57
N SER A 21 -11.25 -0.20 -9.59
CA SER A 21 -12.17 -1.25 -9.15
C SER A 21 -11.42 -2.52 -8.74
N LYS A 22 -10.28 -2.31 -8.07
CA LYS A 22 -9.47 -3.42 -7.57
C LYS A 22 -9.50 -3.45 -6.05
N THR A 23 -9.27 -4.63 -5.50
CA THR A 23 -9.31 -4.81 -4.06
C THR A 23 -7.91 -4.72 -3.47
N GLN A 24 -7.86 -4.52 -2.16
CA GLN A 24 -6.59 -4.58 -1.44
C GLN A 24 -5.95 -5.97 -1.60
N LYS A 25 -6.77 -7.01 -1.59
CA LYS A 25 -6.28 -8.36 -1.77
C LYS A 25 -5.58 -8.53 -3.12
N TRP A 26 -6.16 -7.97 -4.17
CA TRP A 26 -5.53 -7.99 -5.48
C TRP A 26 -4.15 -7.33 -5.43
N LEU A 27 -4.06 -6.19 -4.72
CA LEU A 27 -2.80 -5.48 -4.62
C LEU A 27 -1.75 -6.31 -3.87
N GLU A 28 -2.17 -6.97 -2.78
CA GLU A 28 -1.26 -7.82 -2.02
C GLU A 28 -0.68 -8.91 -2.91
N GLU A 29 -1.52 -9.51 -3.74
CA GLU A 29 -1.07 -10.57 -4.62
C GLU A 29 -0.12 -10.06 -5.69
N GLU A 30 -0.42 -8.88 -6.24
CA GLU A 30 0.46 -8.28 -7.24
C GLU A 30 1.84 -7.96 -6.68
N VAL A 31 1.86 -7.43 -5.46
CA VAL A 31 3.13 -7.12 -4.80
C VAL A 31 3.94 -8.39 -4.58
N THR A 32 3.29 -9.44 -4.09
CA THR A 32 3.98 -10.71 -3.86
C THR A 32 4.52 -11.28 -5.16
N ASN A 33 3.73 -11.19 -6.23
CA ASN A 33 4.17 -11.69 -7.52
C ASN A 33 5.40 -10.95 -8.04
N ARG A 34 5.50 -9.66 -7.78
CA ARG A 34 6.61 -8.85 -8.27
C ARG A 34 7.84 -8.90 -7.41
N THR A 35 7.66 -9.02 -6.10
CA THR A 35 8.79 -8.90 -5.17
C THR A 35 9.19 -10.22 -4.53
N GLY A 36 8.30 -11.19 -4.53
CA GLY A 36 8.53 -12.43 -3.79
C GLY A 36 8.35 -12.26 -2.29
N LEU A 37 7.92 -11.08 -1.85
CA LEU A 37 7.76 -10.82 -0.43
C LEU A 37 6.32 -11.07 0.00
N TYR A 38 6.17 -11.64 1.19
CA TYR A 38 4.85 -11.89 1.74
C TYR A 38 4.17 -10.59 2.16
N LEU A 39 2.89 -10.50 1.91
CA LEU A 39 2.11 -9.33 2.27
C LEU A 39 0.69 -9.76 2.59
N ASP A 40 0.19 -9.39 3.76
CA ASP A 40 -1.18 -9.69 4.15
C ASP A 40 -1.89 -8.40 4.58
N ASP A 41 -3.17 -8.54 4.94
CA ASP A 41 -4.01 -7.39 5.29
C ASP A 41 -3.44 -6.60 6.47
N GLY A 42 -2.96 -7.27 7.49
CA GLY A 42 -2.43 -6.60 8.65
C GLY A 42 -1.15 -5.85 8.34
N TYR A 43 -0.29 -6.46 7.56
CA TYR A 43 0.99 -5.86 7.21
C TYR A 43 0.79 -4.64 6.30
N ILE A 44 -0.03 -4.78 5.28
CA ILE A 44 -0.24 -3.65 4.36
C ILE A 44 -0.92 -2.49 5.10
N TYR A 45 -1.82 -2.78 6.03
CA TYR A 45 -2.47 -1.73 6.80
C TYR A 45 -1.41 -0.90 7.57
N LYS A 46 -0.45 -1.57 8.17
CA LYS A 46 0.61 -0.87 8.90
C LYS A 46 1.46 0.00 7.97
N ILE A 47 1.69 -0.48 6.76
CA ILE A 47 2.46 0.31 5.79
C ILE A 47 1.65 1.53 5.34
N LEU A 48 0.37 1.35 5.08
CA LEU A 48 -0.49 2.44 4.60
C LEU A 48 -0.70 3.52 5.66
N THR A 49 -0.57 3.16 6.91
CA THR A 49 -0.76 4.11 8.02
C THR A 49 0.56 4.64 8.57
N GLY A 50 1.68 4.25 7.95
CA GLY A 50 2.98 4.76 8.37
C GLY A 50 3.56 4.10 9.59
N GLN A 51 2.94 3.02 10.06
CA GLN A 51 3.44 2.30 11.25
C GLN A 51 4.63 1.41 10.92
N ARG A 52 4.79 1.08 9.65
CA ARG A 52 5.84 0.16 9.24
C ARG A 52 6.52 0.68 7.99
N ASN A 53 7.84 0.61 7.98
CA ASN A 53 8.61 1.03 6.81
C ASN A 53 8.95 -0.20 5.99
N ALA A 54 8.55 -0.21 4.73
CA ALA A 54 8.81 -1.35 3.86
C ALA A 54 9.11 -0.83 2.45
N PRO A 55 10.32 -0.32 2.24
CA PRO A 55 10.63 0.39 0.98
C PRO A 55 10.46 -0.44 -0.27
N LYS A 56 10.75 -1.73 -0.22
CA LYS A 56 10.60 -2.56 -1.42
C LYS A 56 9.14 -2.77 -1.78
N ILE A 57 8.29 -2.91 -0.76
CA ILE A 57 6.86 -3.07 -0.97
C ILE A 57 6.27 -1.76 -1.46
N VAL A 58 6.67 -0.64 -0.85
CA VAL A 58 6.21 0.69 -1.26
C VAL A 58 6.57 0.94 -2.73
N ALA A 59 7.81 0.62 -3.12
CA ALA A 59 8.23 0.82 -4.50
C ALA A 59 7.38 -0.02 -5.47
N ALA A 60 7.08 -1.26 -5.09
CA ALA A 60 6.27 -2.13 -5.95
C ALA A 60 4.85 -1.57 -6.08
N ILE A 61 4.26 -1.12 -4.97
CA ILE A 61 2.92 -0.54 -5.00
C ILE A 61 2.89 0.70 -5.89
N ASN A 62 3.90 1.56 -5.76
CA ASN A 62 3.99 2.76 -6.60
C ASN A 62 4.02 2.40 -8.07
N GLU A 63 4.78 1.38 -8.42
CA GLU A 63 4.83 0.94 -9.81
C GLU A 63 3.52 0.37 -10.30
N ILE A 64 2.90 -0.48 -9.48
CA ILE A 64 1.65 -1.12 -9.87
C ILE A 64 0.55 -0.09 -10.09
N LEU A 65 0.47 0.89 -9.21
CA LEU A 65 -0.62 1.87 -9.22
C LEU A 65 -0.26 3.21 -9.84
N GLY A 66 0.98 3.39 -10.24
CA GLY A 66 1.41 4.66 -10.84
C GLY A 66 1.40 5.83 -9.87
N ILE A 67 1.66 5.55 -8.59
CA ILE A 67 1.63 6.59 -7.57
C ILE A 67 2.97 7.31 -7.52
N LYS A 68 2.92 8.64 -7.47
CA LYS A 68 4.14 9.44 -7.44
C LYS A 68 4.36 10.19 -6.14
N ILE A 69 3.44 10.06 -5.21
CA ILE A 69 3.58 10.69 -3.89
C ILE A 69 4.53 9.83 -3.05
N LYS A 70 5.43 10.48 -2.33
CA LYS A 70 6.34 9.72 -1.47
C LYS A 70 5.61 9.18 -0.27
N ALA A 71 5.97 7.96 0.12
CA ALA A 71 5.45 7.39 1.35
C ALA A 71 6.00 8.16 2.55
N GLN A 72 5.19 8.25 3.60
CA GLN A 72 5.57 8.93 4.83
C GLN A 72 5.59 7.94 5.96
N HIS A 73 6.58 8.02 6.80
CA HIS A 73 6.73 7.10 7.92
C HIS A 73 6.84 7.84 9.23
#